data_5d9ecfb869cf54c6056325711893a376
#
_entry.id   5d9ecfb869cf54c6056325711893a376
#
_cell.length_a   1.000
_cell.length_b   1.000
_cell.length_c   1.000
_cell.angle_alpha   90.00
_cell.angle_beta   90.00
_cell.angle_gamma   90.00
#
_symmetry.space_group_name_H-M   'P 1'
#
loop_
_entity.id
_entity.type
_entity.pdbx_description
1 polymer ?
#
loop_
_entity_poly.entity_id
_entity_poly.type
_entity_poly.pdbx_seq_one_letter_code
_entity_poly.pdbx_strand_id
1 'polypeptide(L)'
;ESIYDMDGQELLDELLEFHVAALDNEVSLVESILNSAVQCEQAGPDAKAECLIDWIYRLQSEENETDIKALIFTEFVSTQEMLKEFLVARGLSVVCLNGSLSMEERIHVQESFQNKSRVLISTDAGGEGLNLQFCHIVINYDIPWNPMKLEQRIGRVDRIGQSKTVRAINFILEDSVELRVREVLEQKLSIILAEYGIDKTGDVLDSAQAGEIFEKMFTTAIINPDNINEATQKTADLIKQEISDVRERSAIYSISDEPDLNVAE
;
A
#
# COMPACT_ATOMS: atom_id res chain seq x y z
N GLU A 1 4.58 10.10 18.91
CA GLU A 1 4.24 9.68 17.53
C GLU A 1 3.54 8.34 17.68
N SER A 2 2.40 8.19 17.02
CA SER A 2 1.63 6.95 17.06
C SER A 2 2.27 5.97 16.10
N ILE A 3 2.37 4.69 16.45
CA ILE A 3 2.81 3.57 15.59
C ILE A 3 2.08 3.56 14.24
N TYR A 4 0.96 4.23 14.14
CA TYR A 4 0.07 4.28 12.98
C TYR A 4 0.41 5.31 11.90
N ASP A 5 1.30 6.25 12.21
CA ASP A 5 1.83 7.23 11.26
C ASP A 5 3.17 6.79 10.65
N MET A 6 3.64 5.60 11.04
CA MET A 6 4.92 5.05 10.61
C MET A 6 4.77 4.36 9.25
N ASP A 7 5.76 4.49 8.39
CA ASP A 7 5.82 3.68 7.17
C ASP A 7 6.25 2.23 7.49
N GLY A 8 6.16 1.33 6.51
CA GLY A 8 6.49 -0.08 6.72
C GLY A 8 7.92 -0.31 7.22
N GLN A 9 8.86 0.60 6.90
CA GLN A 9 10.24 0.55 7.37
C GLN A 9 10.35 0.95 8.85
N GLU A 10 9.67 2.01 9.25
CA GLU A 10 9.66 2.48 10.63
C GLU A 10 9.03 1.45 11.56
N LEU A 11 7.94 0.83 11.12
CA LEU A 11 7.28 -0.26 11.85
C LEU A 11 8.19 -1.48 11.98
N LEU A 12 8.93 -1.83 10.93
CA LEU A 12 9.90 -2.93 10.96
C LEU A 12 11.03 -2.64 11.95
N ASP A 13 11.56 -1.42 11.93
CA ASP A 13 12.65 -1.00 12.81
C ASP A 13 12.20 -1.04 14.29
N GLU A 14 10.99 -0.57 14.60
CA GLU A 14 10.44 -0.62 15.96
C GLU A 14 10.12 -2.04 16.42
N LEU A 15 9.58 -2.89 15.54
CA LEU A 15 9.38 -4.32 15.83
C LEU A 15 10.70 -5.05 16.10
N LEU A 16 11.76 -4.71 15.37
CA LEU A 16 13.09 -5.26 15.59
C LEU A 16 13.64 -4.82 16.97
N GLU A 17 13.50 -3.56 17.35
CA GLU A 17 13.93 -3.07 18.67
C GLU A 17 13.16 -3.74 19.82
N PHE A 18 11.87 -3.97 19.67
CA PHE A 18 11.03 -4.59 20.72
C PHE A 18 11.34 -6.07 20.94
N HIS A 19 11.73 -6.79 19.90
CA HIS A 19 12.07 -8.22 19.97
C HIS A 19 13.47 -8.48 20.49
N VAL A 20 14.42 -7.57 20.33
CA VAL A 20 15.81 -7.71 20.78
C VAL A 20 15.93 -7.84 22.31
N ALA A 21 14.92 -7.41 23.05
CA ALA A 21 14.97 -7.44 24.53
C ALA A 21 14.59 -8.78 25.20
N ALA A 22 14.17 -9.80 24.43
CA ALA A 22 13.41 -10.91 25.03
C ALA A 22 14.11 -12.30 25.08
N LEU A 23 15.22 -12.60 24.34
CA LEU A 23 15.72 -13.98 24.23
C LEU A 23 17.27 -14.11 24.30
N ASP A 24 17.78 -14.89 25.23
CA ASP A 24 19.22 -15.23 25.42
C ASP A 24 19.88 -16.01 24.23
N ASN A 25 19.09 -16.44 23.23
CA ASN A 25 19.58 -17.16 22.03
C ASN A 25 19.41 -16.38 20.72
N GLU A 26 19.06 -15.10 20.78
CA GLU A 26 18.73 -14.31 19.59
C GLU A 26 19.88 -14.10 18.62
N VAL A 27 21.10 -13.86 19.13
CA VAL A 27 22.25 -13.58 18.26
C VAL A 27 22.48 -14.72 17.28
N SER A 28 22.46 -15.97 17.76
CA SER A 28 22.69 -17.13 16.90
C SER A 28 21.53 -17.35 15.89
N LEU A 29 20.31 -17.02 16.26
CA LEU A 29 19.15 -17.11 15.38
C LEU A 29 19.20 -16.02 14.31
N VAL A 30 19.51 -14.78 14.71
CA VAL A 30 19.68 -13.64 13.78
C VAL A 30 20.84 -13.91 12.80
N GLU A 31 21.98 -14.42 13.27
CA GLU A 31 23.08 -14.82 12.40
C GLU A 31 22.68 -15.93 11.42
N SER A 32 21.89 -16.90 11.85
CA SER A 32 21.38 -17.97 10.98
C SER A 32 20.44 -17.42 9.91
N ILE A 33 19.52 -16.51 10.27
CA ILE A 33 18.59 -15.86 9.35
C ILE A 33 19.38 -14.99 8.36
N LEU A 34 20.34 -14.19 8.83
CA LEU A 34 21.18 -13.35 7.99
C LEU A 34 21.96 -14.19 6.97
N ASN A 35 22.58 -15.28 7.42
CA ASN A 35 23.31 -16.19 6.53
C ASN A 35 22.38 -16.81 5.48
N SER A 36 21.16 -17.19 5.85
CA SER A 36 20.17 -17.72 4.94
C SER A 36 19.71 -16.67 3.93
N ALA A 37 19.50 -15.42 4.36
CA ALA A 37 19.15 -14.30 3.49
C ALA A 37 20.26 -14.00 2.47
N VAL A 38 21.53 -13.95 2.92
CA VAL A 38 22.69 -13.75 2.03
C VAL A 38 22.83 -14.90 1.02
N GLN A 39 22.61 -16.15 1.43
CA GLN A 39 22.61 -17.28 0.51
C GLN A 39 21.49 -17.19 -0.51
N CYS A 40 20.29 -16.75 -0.10
CA CYS A 40 19.16 -16.55 -0.99
C CYS A 40 19.45 -15.46 -2.03
N GLU A 41 20.03 -14.33 -1.60
CA GLU A 41 20.46 -13.24 -2.49
C GLU A 41 21.48 -13.71 -3.54
N GLN A 42 22.43 -14.57 -3.13
CA GLN A 42 23.45 -15.12 -4.03
C GLN A 42 22.95 -16.23 -4.95
N ALA A 43 21.80 -16.84 -4.66
CA ALA A 43 21.27 -17.97 -5.41
C ALA A 43 20.71 -17.60 -6.80
N GLY A 44 20.44 -16.32 -7.05
CA GLY A 44 19.99 -15.85 -8.36
C GLY A 44 19.17 -14.57 -8.28
N PRO A 45 18.69 -14.07 -9.42
CA PRO A 45 17.87 -12.87 -9.47
C PRO A 45 16.55 -13.08 -8.72
N ASP A 46 16.07 -12.02 -8.09
CA ASP A 46 14.75 -11.99 -7.45
C ASP A 46 13.66 -12.24 -8.49
N ALA A 47 12.92 -13.33 -8.35
CA ALA A 47 11.85 -13.72 -9.27
C ALA A 47 10.75 -12.63 -9.38
N LYS A 48 10.49 -11.92 -8.29
CA LYS A 48 9.51 -10.82 -8.26
C LYS A 48 10.01 -9.62 -9.08
N ALA A 49 11.32 -9.31 -8.99
CA ALA A 49 11.94 -8.25 -9.79
C ALA A 49 12.04 -8.63 -11.29
N GLU A 50 12.33 -9.89 -11.62
CA GLU A 50 12.28 -10.36 -13.01
C GLU A 50 10.85 -10.30 -13.57
N CYS A 51 9.85 -10.70 -12.80
CA CYS A 51 8.45 -10.57 -13.20
C CYS A 51 8.05 -9.09 -13.42
N LEU A 52 8.58 -8.16 -12.62
CA LEU A 52 8.35 -6.73 -12.77
C LEU A 52 8.84 -6.22 -14.14
N ILE A 53 10.06 -6.57 -14.54
CA ILE A 53 10.61 -6.13 -15.81
C ILE A 53 9.86 -6.73 -16.99
N ASP A 54 9.45 -7.99 -16.90
CA ASP A 54 8.65 -8.65 -17.91
C ASP A 54 7.28 -7.95 -18.08
N TRP A 55 6.64 -7.56 -16.99
CA TRP A 55 5.40 -6.79 -17.03
C TRP A 55 5.59 -5.42 -17.68
N ILE A 56 6.67 -4.69 -17.37
CA ILE A 56 6.96 -3.39 -18.01
C ILE A 56 7.12 -3.57 -19.52
N TYR A 57 7.87 -4.55 -19.99
CA TYR A 57 8.04 -4.82 -21.42
C TYR A 57 6.75 -5.31 -22.10
N ARG A 58 5.97 -6.12 -21.41
CA ARG A 58 4.67 -6.57 -21.90
C ARG A 58 3.73 -5.38 -22.10
N LEU A 59 3.63 -4.49 -21.12
CA LEU A 59 2.81 -3.27 -21.21
C LEU A 59 3.25 -2.37 -22.37
N GLN A 60 4.55 -2.19 -22.56
CA GLN A 60 5.08 -1.48 -23.71
C GLN A 60 4.63 -2.07 -25.03
N SER A 61 4.68 -3.40 -25.14
CA SER A 61 4.27 -4.10 -26.35
C SER A 61 2.77 -4.01 -26.59
N GLU A 62 1.96 -4.18 -25.54
CA GLU A 62 0.49 -4.12 -25.62
C GLU A 62 -0.01 -2.73 -26.03
N GLU A 63 0.60 -1.67 -25.51
CA GLU A 63 0.22 -0.28 -25.80
C GLU A 63 0.97 0.32 -26.99
N ASN A 64 1.93 -0.41 -27.54
CA ASN A 64 2.82 0.06 -28.61
C ASN A 64 3.49 1.41 -28.26
N GLU A 65 3.86 1.59 -26.98
CA GLU A 65 4.46 2.80 -26.44
C GLU A 65 5.82 2.49 -25.82
N THR A 66 6.91 2.87 -26.48
CA THR A 66 8.29 2.57 -26.06
C THR A 66 8.67 3.30 -24.77
N ASP A 67 8.10 4.48 -24.52
CA ASP A 67 8.38 5.35 -23.37
C ASP A 67 7.27 5.31 -22.31
N ILE A 68 6.56 4.17 -22.23
CA ILE A 68 5.51 3.99 -21.23
C ILE A 68 6.03 4.30 -19.83
N LYS A 69 5.25 5.08 -19.09
CA LYS A 69 5.59 5.44 -17.71
C LYS A 69 4.93 4.50 -16.73
N ALA A 70 5.71 4.04 -15.73
CA ALA A 70 5.21 3.18 -14.67
C ALA A 70 5.51 3.79 -13.30
N LEU A 71 4.49 3.84 -12.45
CA LEU A 71 4.59 4.18 -11.04
C LEU A 71 4.61 2.89 -10.24
N ILE A 72 5.70 2.64 -9.53
CA ILE A 72 5.89 1.44 -8.71
C ILE A 72 5.83 1.84 -7.24
N PHE A 73 5.00 1.15 -6.47
CA PHE A 73 4.94 1.31 -5.03
C PHE A 73 5.59 0.14 -4.31
N THR A 74 6.36 0.47 -3.27
CA THR A 74 6.90 -0.46 -2.28
C THR A 74 6.83 0.16 -0.89
N GLU A 75 6.71 -0.65 0.15
CA GLU A 75 6.69 -0.15 1.54
C GLU A 75 8.09 0.17 2.06
N PHE A 76 9.13 -0.52 1.55
CA PHE A 76 10.47 -0.46 2.11
C PHE A 76 11.45 0.34 1.24
N VAL A 77 12.21 1.22 1.89
CA VAL A 77 13.27 2.01 1.23
C VAL A 77 14.38 1.09 0.68
N SER A 78 14.73 0.02 1.39
CA SER A 78 15.71 -0.97 0.92
C SER A 78 15.24 -1.67 -0.36
N THR A 79 13.96 -2.03 -0.45
CA THR A 79 13.37 -2.57 -1.68
C THR A 79 13.37 -1.53 -2.81
N GLN A 80 13.10 -0.26 -2.50
CA GLN A 80 13.17 0.83 -3.47
C GLN A 80 14.58 0.96 -4.07
N GLU A 81 15.61 0.90 -3.26
CA GLU A 81 17.02 0.98 -3.69
C GLU A 81 17.39 -0.24 -4.56
N MET A 82 17.07 -1.44 -4.11
CA MET A 82 17.29 -2.68 -4.88
C MET A 82 16.62 -2.63 -6.25
N LEU A 83 15.33 -2.24 -6.30
CA LEU A 83 14.60 -2.13 -7.55
C LEU A 83 15.18 -1.05 -8.48
N LYS A 84 15.63 0.08 -7.93
CA LYS A 84 16.31 1.12 -8.71
C LYS A 84 17.55 0.57 -9.38
N GLU A 85 18.44 -0.09 -8.64
CA GLU A 85 19.66 -0.69 -9.17
C GLU A 85 19.35 -1.74 -10.23
N PHE A 86 18.38 -2.62 -9.94
CA PHE A 86 17.95 -3.69 -10.83
C PHE A 86 17.42 -3.16 -12.17
N LEU A 87 16.57 -2.13 -12.15
CA LEU A 87 15.96 -1.55 -13.36
C LEU A 87 16.95 -0.67 -14.14
N VAL A 88 17.81 0.09 -13.45
CA VAL A 88 18.86 0.88 -14.09
C VAL A 88 19.87 0.00 -14.81
N ALA A 89 20.28 -1.13 -14.20
CA ALA A 89 21.16 -2.10 -14.84
C ALA A 89 20.57 -2.70 -16.15
N ARG A 90 19.24 -2.66 -16.30
CA ARG A 90 18.49 -3.10 -17.49
C ARG A 90 18.14 -1.94 -18.45
N GLY A 91 18.72 -0.77 -18.25
CA GLY A 91 18.62 0.37 -19.15
C GLY A 91 17.35 1.22 -18.96
N LEU A 92 16.61 1.05 -17.88
CA LEU A 92 15.47 1.90 -17.56
C LEU A 92 15.93 3.15 -16.80
N SER A 93 15.34 4.31 -17.13
CA SER A 93 15.54 5.54 -16.38
C SER A 93 14.59 5.58 -15.18
N VAL A 94 15.16 5.62 -13.97
CA VAL A 94 14.43 5.49 -12.71
C VAL A 94 14.65 6.70 -11.83
N VAL A 95 13.60 7.18 -11.18
CA VAL A 95 13.65 8.12 -10.06
C VAL A 95 12.94 7.54 -8.85
N CYS A 96 13.36 7.95 -7.66
CA CYS A 96 12.85 7.45 -6.40
C CYS A 96 12.22 8.58 -5.59
N LEU A 97 11.15 8.27 -4.87
CA LEU A 97 10.44 9.17 -4.01
C LEU A 97 10.10 8.48 -2.69
N ASN A 98 10.59 9.02 -1.59
CA ASN A 98 10.33 8.50 -0.24
C ASN A 98 10.11 9.64 0.77
N GLY A 99 9.80 9.28 2.01
CA GLY A 99 9.47 10.24 3.07
C GLY A 99 10.62 11.17 3.47
N SER A 100 11.88 10.80 3.22
CA SER A 100 13.06 11.59 3.61
C SER A 100 13.31 12.82 2.72
N LEU A 101 12.68 12.90 1.53
CA LEU A 101 12.89 13.98 0.58
C LEU A 101 12.17 15.26 1.00
N SER A 102 12.87 16.39 0.88
CA SER A 102 12.29 17.73 1.03
C SER A 102 11.24 18.02 -0.05
N MET A 103 10.40 19.02 0.17
CA MET A 103 9.38 19.43 -0.81
C MET A 103 9.99 19.82 -2.17
N GLU A 104 11.15 20.49 -2.18
CA GLU A 104 11.83 20.90 -3.41
C GLU A 104 12.35 19.68 -4.20
N GLU A 105 12.92 18.71 -3.50
CA GLU A 105 13.39 17.48 -4.11
C GLU A 105 12.22 16.65 -4.68
N ARG A 106 11.09 16.58 -3.97
CA ARG A 106 9.87 15.91 -4.47
C ARG A 106 9.36 16.53 -5.78
N ILE A 107 9.32 17.85 -5.87
CA ILE A 107 8.94 18.55 -7.10
C ILE A 107 9.91 18.20 -8.24
N HIS A 108 11.22 18.21 -7.97
CA HIS A 108 12.23 17.87 -8.97
C HIS A 108 12.12 16.42 -9.44
N VAL A 109 11.86 15.47 -8.53
CA VAL A 109 11.60 14.07 -8.87
C VAL A 109 10.36 13.94 -9.77
N GLN A 110 9.27 14.65 -9.43
CA GLN A 110 8.04 14.63 -10.22
C GLN A 110 8.28 15.18 -11.64
N GLU A 111 8.97 16.31 -11.77
CA GLU A 111 9.34 16.89 -13.07
C GLU A 111 10.24 15.94 -13.89
N SER A 112 11.20 15.29 -13.22
CA SER A 112 12.05 14.29 -13.86
C SER A 112 11.26 13.09 -14.34
N PHE A 113 10.33 12.60 -13.54
CA PHE A 113 9.43 11.50 -13.95
C PHE A 113 8.55 11.92 -15.12
N GLN A 114 8.01 13.13 -15.11
CA GLN A 114 7.18 13.61 -16.20
C GLN A 114 7.94 13.74 -17.53
N ASN A 115 9.19 14.22 -17.50
CA ASN A 115 9.89 14.65 -18.71
C ASN A 115 11.02 13.73 -19.17
N LYS A 116 11.65 12.98 -18.26
CA LYS A 116 12.91 12.27 -18.53
C LYS A 116 12.88 10.79 -18.13
N SER A 117 12.29 10.48 -16.99
CA SER A 117 12.36 9.12 -16.43
C SER A 117 11.13 8.32 -16.82
N ARG A 118 11.32 7.01 -17.00
CA ARG A 118 10.26 6.08 -17.36
C ARG A 118 9.61 5.43 -16.15
N VAL A 119 10.36 5.29 -15.07
CA VAL A 119 9.91 4.64 -13.84
C VAL A 119 10.06 5.58 -12.67
N LEU A 120 9.01 5.71 -11.88
CA LEU A 120 9.03 6.29 -10.54
C LEU A 120 8.78 5.17 -9.53
N ILE A 121 9.73 4.97 -8.60
CA ILE A 121 9.53 4.07 -7.46
C ILE A 121 9.23 4.94 -6.24
N SER A 122 8.10 4.72 -5.60
CA SER A 122 7.64 5.51 -4.45
C SER A 122 7.34 4.64 -3.25
N THR A 123 7.69 5.13 -2.05
CA THR A 123 7.07 4.65 -0.82
C THR A 123 5.75 5.39 -0.60
N ASP A 124 4.89 4.87 0.28
CA ASP A 124 3.60 5.50 0.59
C ASP A 124 3.78 6.93 1.10
N ALA A 125 4.67 7.14 2.07
CA ALA A 125 5.00 8.47 2.60
C ALA A 125 5.57 9.43 1.52
N GLY A 126 6.34 8.91 0.57
CA GLY A 126 6.85 9.70 -0.56
C GLY A 126 5.74 10.15 -1.51
N GLY A 127 4.79 9.27 -1.78
CA GLY A 127 3.74 9.46 -2.78
C GLY A 127 2.61 10.41 -2.39
N GLU A 128 2.52 10.84 -1.14
CA GLU A 128 1.43 11.70 -0.69
C GLU A 128 1.39 13.07 -1.40
N GLY A 129 0.17 13.49 -1.77
CA GLY A 129 -0.07 14.81 -2.37
C GLY A 129 0.32 14.97 -3.84
N LEU A 130 0.95 13.99 -4.47
CA LEU A 130 1.37 14.08 -5.87
C LEU A 130 0.20 13.96 -6.84
N ASN A 131 0.33 14.67 -7.97
CA ASN A 131 -0.52 14.52 -9.13
C ASN A 131 0.28 13.92 -10.29
N LEU A 132 -0.01 12.66 -10.62
CA LEU A 132 0.73 11.88 -11.62
C LEU A 132 -0.18 11.43 -12.77
N GLN A 133 -1.18 12.23 -13.16
CA GLN A 133 -2.16 11.93 -14.22
C GLN A 133 -1.54 11.67 -15.60
N PHE A 134 -0.30 12.08 -15.83
CA PHE A 134 0.44 11.74 -17.05
C PHE A 134 0.93 10.29 -17.10
N CYS A 135 0.85 9.57 -15.97
CA CYS A 135 1.08 8.15 -15.87
C CYS A 135 -0.27 7.43 -15.71
N HIS A 136 -0.40 6.23 -16.24
CA HIS A 136 -1.63 5.42 -16.12
C HIS A 136 -1.33 3.96 -15.70
N ILE A 137 -0.05 3.63 -15.48
CA ILE A 137 0.37 2.32 -14.99
C ILE A 137 0.80 2.45 -13.54
N VAL A 138 0.14 1.70 -12.67
CA VAL A 138 0.48 1.54 -11.25
C VAL A 138 0.85 0.11 -10.98
N ILE A 139 2.01 -0.12 -10.40
CA ILE A 139 2.47 -1.45 -9.99
C ILE A 139 2.70 -1.43 -8.49
N ASN A 140 1.94 -2.23 -7.77
CA ASN A 140 2.17 -2.44 -6.35
C ASN A 140 3.12 -3.63 -6.20
N TYR A 141 4.41 -3.34 -5.99
CA TYR A 141 5.42 -4.36 -5.76
C TYR A 141 5.19 -5.06 -4.44
N ASP A 142 4.84 -4.31 -3.42
CA ASP A 142 4.31 -4.81 -2.15
C ASP A 142 2.88 -4.29 -1.97
N ILE A 143 2.01 -5.16 -1.49
CA ILE A 143 0.61 -4.81 -1.26
C ILE A 143 0.48 -4.32 0.17
N PRO A 144 -0.03 -3.10 0.37
CA PRO A 144 -0.25 -2.59 1.72
C PRO A 144 -1.31 -3.42 2.44
N TRP A 145 -1.13 -3.58 3.73
CA TRP A 145 -2.06 -4.30 4.61
C TRP A 145 -3.44 -3.66 4.65
N ASN A 146 -3.46 -2.34 4.61
CA ASN A 146 -4.67 -1.56 4.52
C ASN A 146 -5.13 -1.47 3.06
N PRO A 147 -6.29 -2.05 2.68
CA PRO A 147 -6.79 -2.00 1.32
C PRO A 147 -7.05 -0.57 0.83
N MET A 148 -7.28 0.38 1.74
CA MET A 148 -7.47 1.79 1.39
C MET A 148 -6.20 2.44 0.86
N LYS A 149 -5.03 2.06 1.37
CA LYS A 149 -3.74 2.52 0.82
C LYS A 149 -3.61 2.11 -0.65
N LEU A 150 -4.12 0.93 -1.03
CA LEU A 150 -4.12 0.49 -2.43
C LEU A 150 -4.95 1.42 -3.33
N GLU A 151 -6.16 1.78 -2.90
CA GLU A 151 -7.01 2.74 -3.62
C GLU A 151 -6.37 4.14 -3.67
N GLN A 152 -5.76 4.59 -2.57
CA GLN A 152 -5.02 5.86 -2.52
C GLN A 152 -3.83 5.86 -3.48
N ARG A 153 -3.08 4.75 -3.61
CA ARG A 153 -2.00 4.60 -4.59
C ARG A 153 -2.53 4.72 -6.02
N ILE A 154 -3.61 4.03 -6.36
CA ILE A 154 -4.27 4.13 -7.67
C ILE A 154 -4.78 5.55 -7.91
N GLY A 155 -5.38 6.18 -6.91
CA GLY A 155 -5.85 7.56 -6.95
C GLY A 155 -4.77 8.62 -7.20
N ARG A 156 -3.47 8.28 -7.16
CA ARG A 156 -2.41 9.21 -7.59
C ARG A 156 -2.41 9.43 -9.10
N VAL A 157 -2.89 8.47 -9.87
CA VAL A 157 -2.95 8.52 -11.34
C VAL A 157 -4.39 8.57 -11.85
N ASP A 158 -5.33 7.95 -11.15
CA ASP A 158 -6.76 7.93 -11.49
C ASP A 158 -7.48 9.16 -10.91
N ARG A 159 -7.50 10.23 -11.67
CA ARG A 159 -8.11 11.51 -11.28
C ARG A 159 -8.88 12.12 -12.44
N ILE A 160 -9.72 13.11 -12.13
CA ILE A 160 -10.43 13.92 -13.14
C ILE A 160 -9.41 14.51 -14.13
N GLY A 161 -9.53 14.13 -15.41
CA GLY A 161 -8.60 14.53 -16.47
C GLY A 161 -7.65 13.43 -16.94
N GLN A 162 -7.68 12.23 -16.33
CA GLN A 162 -6.99 11.05 -16.86
C GLN A 162 -7.64 10.62 -18.19
N SER A 163 -6.84 10.58 -19.25
CA SER A 163 -7.32 10.25 -20.61
C SER A 163 -7.15 8.80 -21.00
N LYS A 164 -6.32 8.05 -20.26
CA LYS A 164 -6.07 6.63 -20.49
C LYS A 164 -6.71 5.77 -19.41
N THR A 165 -7.03 4.53 -19.74
CA THR A 165 -7.48 3.56 -18.74
C THR A 165 -6.34 3.24 -17.78
N VAL A 166 -6.54 3.50 -16.48
CA VAL A 166 -5.56 3.16 -15.45
C VAL A 166 -5.45 1.65 -15.30
N ARG A 167 -4.24 1.15 -15.31
CA ARG A 167 -3.91 -0.27 -15.12
C ARG A 167 -3.16 -0.42 -13.80
N ALA A 168 -3.79 -1.08 -12.85
CA ALA A 168 -3.19 -1.41 -11.55
C ALA A 168 -2.78 -2.89 -11.54
N ILE A 169 -1.52 -3.16 -11.24
CA ILE A 169 -0.93 -4.50 -11.18
C ILE A 169 -0.42 -4.73 -9.77
N ASN A 170 -0.86 -5.81 -9.15
CA ASN A 170 -0.49 -6.16 -7.79
C ASN A 170 0.38 -7.43 -7.81
N PHE A 171 1.58 -7.35 -7.22
CA PHE A 171 2.46 -8.49 -7.07
C PHE A 171 2.24 -9.17 -5.72
N ILE A 172 1.78 -10.41 -5.76
CA ILE A 172 1.59 -11.26 -4.57
C ILE A 172 2.37 -12.55 -4.78
N LEU A 173 3.05 -13.01 -3.74
CA LEU A 173 3.70 -14.31 -3.77
C LEU A 173 2.65 -15.41 -3.53
N GLU A 174 2.60 -16.41 -4.42
CA GLU A 174 1.76 -17.59 -4.23
C GLU A 174 2.12 -18.32 -2.92
N ASP A 175 1.12 -18.93 -2.28
CA ASP A 175 1.25 -19.69 -1.02
C ASP A 175 1.77 -18.86 0.19
N SER A 176 1.76 -17.54 0.10
CA SER A 176 2.14 -16.66 1.20
C SER A 176 0.99 -16.47 2.22
N VAL A 177 1.38 -16.13 3.45
CA VAL A 177 0.40 -15.71 4.49
C VAL A 177 -0.34 -14.46 4.02
N GLU A 178 0.35 -13.55 3.33
CA GLU A 178 -0.19 -12.34 2.73
C GLU A 178 -1.36 -12.62 1.78
N LEU A 179 -1.21 -13.59 0.88
CA LEU A 179 -2.28 -14.00 -0.03
C LEU A 179 -3.51 -14.51 0.75
N ARG A 180 -3.30 -15.39 1.73
CA ARG A 180 -4.40 -15.97 2.53
C ARG A 180 -5.15 -14.92 3.33
N VAL A 181 -4.43 -14.02 4.01
CA VAL A 181 -5.03 -12.92 4.77
C VAL A 181 -5.85 -12.04 3.87
N ARG A 182 -5.32 -11.69 2.70
CA ARG A 182 -5.99 -10.85 1.73
C ARG A 182 -7.28 -11.48 1.20
N GLU A 183 -7.25 -12.74 0.78
CA GLU A 183 -8.43 -13.45 0.26
C GLU A 183 -9.56 -13.47 1.28
N VAL A 184 -9.24 -13.81 2.54
CA VAL A 184 -10.24 -13.85 3.61
C VAL A 184 -10.77 -12.47 3.93
N LEU A 185 -9.92 -11.44 3.92
CA LEU A 185 -10.31 -10.05 4.18
C LEU A 185 -11.20 -9.50 3.07
N GLU A 186 -10.82 -9.64 1.80
CA GLU A 186 -11.61 -9.18 0.65
C GLU A 186 -13.00 -9.83 0.62
N GLN A 187 -13.07 -11.13 0.92
CA GLN A 187 -14.35 -11.84 1.00
C GLN A 187 -15.24 -11.27 2.10
N LYS A 188 -14.70 -10.99 3.28
CA LYS A 188 -15.48 -10.45 4.40
C LYS A 188 -15.87 -8.99 4.18
N LEU A 189 -14.96 -8.17 3.64
CA LEU A 189 -15.27 -6.78 3.30
C LEU A 189 -16.37 -6.70 2.25
N SER A 190 -16.34 -7.53 1.22
CA SER A 190 -17.39 -7.53 0.19
C SER A 190 -18.77 -7.84 0.78
N ILE A 191 -18.86 -8.75 1.75
CA ILE A 191 -20.10 -9.08 2.45
C ILE A 191 -20.58 -7.87 3.28
N ILE A 192 -19.68 -7.23 4.02
CA ILE A 192 -20.02 -6.07 4.86
C ILE A 192 -20.50 -4.91 3.99
N LEU A 193 -19.80 -4.58 2.91
CA LEU A 193 -20.17 -3.50 2.00
C LEU A 193 -21.54 -3.74 1.36
N ALA A 194 -21.80 -4.99 0.94
CA ALA A 194 -23.11 -5.38 0.40
C ALA A 194 -24.23 -5.26 1.45
N GLU A 195 -23.97 -5.66 2.71
CA GLU A 195 -24.93 -5.56 3.81
C GLU A 195 -25.30 -4.10 4.12
N TYR A 196 -24.34 -3.19 4.02
CA TYR A 196 -24.54 -1.78 4.30
C TYR A 196 -24.89 -0.92 3.07
N GLY A 197 -24.91 -1.51 1.86
CA GLY A 197 -25.22 -0.79 0.61
C GLY A 197 -24.20 0.32 0.29
N ILE A 198 -22.92 0.06 0.56
CA ILE A 198 -21.83 1.00 0.32
C ILE A 198 -21.13 0.59 -0.98
N ASP A 199 -21.16 1.47 -1.99
CA ASP A 199 -20.57 1.19 -3.31
C ASP A 199 -19.04 1.41 -3.34
N LYS A 200 -18.50 2.18 -2.39
CA LYS A 200 -17.06 2.47 -2.29
C LYS A 200 -16.57 2.31 -0.86
N THR A 201 -15.49 1.56 -0.69
CA THR A 201 -14.78 1.38 0.57
C THR A 201 -14.21 2.69 1.13
N GLY A 202 -13.87 3.66 0.27
CA GLY A 202 -13.18 4.90 0.60
C GLY A 202 -13.86 5.77 1.64
N ASP A 203 -15.18 5.91 1.54
CA ASP A 203 -15.90 6.89 2.37
C ASP A 203 -16.03 6.50 3.86
N VAL A 204 -15.85 5.22 4.18
CA VAL A 204 -16.07 4.69 5.54
C VAL A 204 -14.78 4.17 6.17
N LEU A 205 -13.87 3.64 5.37
CA LEU A 205 -12.63 2.99 5.84
C LEU A 205 -11.39 3.91 5.77
N ASP A 206 -11.55 5.13 5.30
CA ASP A 206 -10.45 6.13 5.22
C ASP A 206 -10.15 6.79 6.59
N SER A 207 -10.68 6.22 7.67
CA SER A 207 -10.35 6.68 9.02
C SER A 207 -9.02 6.06 9.48
N ALA A 208 -8.24 6.83 10.24
CA ALA A 208 -7.03 6.33 10.89
C ALA A 208 -7.33 5.07 11.74
N GLN A 209 -8.53 4.99 12.34
CA GLN A 209 -9.00 3.84 13.12
C GLN A 209 -9.14 2.57 12.28
N ALA A 210 -9.63 2.67 11.05
CA ALA A 210 -9.71 1.52 10.15
C ALA A 210 -8.32 1.00 9.78
N GLY A 211 -7.35 1.89 9.54
CA GLY A 211 -5.95 1.54 9.32
C GLY A 211 -5.38 0.70 10.46
N GLU A 212 -5.57 1.16 11.71
CA GLU A 212 -5.14 0.45 12.91
C GLU A 212 -5.73 -0.97 13.04
N ILE A 213 -7.01 -1.10 12.72
CA ILE A 213 -7.71 -2.38 12.78
C ILE A 213 -7.09 -3.38 11.81
N PHE A 214 -6.78 -2.97 10.58
CA PHE A 214 -6.16 -3.82 9.58
C PHE A 214 -4.74 -4.23 9.96
N GLU A 215 -3.92 -3.32 10.46
CA GLU A 215 -2.54 -3.59 10.88
C GLU A 215 -2.48 -4.57 12.07
N LYS A 216 -3.33 -4.38 13.07
CA LYS A 216 -3.44 -5.32 14.20
C LYS A 216 -3.87 -6.72 13.76
N MET A 217 -4.83 -6.81 12.86
CA MET A 217 -5.28 -8.08 12.30
C MET A 217 -4.13 -8.79 11.61
N PHE A 218 -3.42 -8.07 10.76
CA PHE A 218 -2.34 -8.63 9.97
C PHE A 218 -1.18 -9.10 10.85
N THR A 219 -0.74 -8.28 11.79
CA THR A 219 0.29 -8.65 12.77
C THR A 219 -0.10 -9.91 13.53
N THR A 220 -1.37 -10.01 13.94
CA THR A 220 -1.89 -11.20 14.62
C THR A 220 -1.88 -12.43 13.71
N ALA A 221 -2.22 -12.27 12.44
CA ALA A 221 -2.24 -13.34 11.46
C ALA A 221 -0.83 -13.85 11.10
N ILE A 222 0.18 -12.96 11.07
CA ILE A 222 1.59 -13.36 10.87
C ILE A 222 2.11 -14.14 12.08
N ILE A 223 1.86 -13.64 13.30
CA ILE A 223 2.35 -14.28 14.53
C ILE A 223 1.67 -15.63 14.75
N ASN A 224 0.39 -15.76 14.41
CA ASN A 224 -0.42 -16.96 14.60
C ASN A 224 -1.20 -17.33 13.33
N PRO A 225 -0.57 -17.91 12.31
CA PRO A 225 -1.21 -18.23 11.03
C PRO A 225 -2.44 -19.15 11.16
N ASP A 226 -2.47 -19.99 12.16
CA ASP A 226 -3.60 -20.92 12.42
C ASP A 226 -4.88 -20.18 12.86
N ASN A 227 -4.75 -18.95 13.37
CA ASN A 227 -5.86 -18.15 13.89
C ASN A 227 -6.35 -17.06 12.90
N ILE A 228 -5.96 -17.12 11.63
CA ILE A 228 -6.31 -16.13 10.60
C ILE A 228 -7.83 -15.90 10.55
N ASN A 229 -8.62 -16.97 10.57
CA ASN A 229 -10.08 -16.87 10.51
C ASN A 229 -10.69 -16.15 11.72
N GLU A 230 -10.14 -16.35 12.91
CA GLU A 230 -10.60 -15.67 14.12
C GLU A 230 -10.19 -14.19 14.12
N ALA A 231 -8.94 -13.90 13.75
CA ALA A 231 -8.43 -12.53 13.64
C ALA A 231 -9.23 -11.71 12.61
N THR A 232 -9.46 -12.28 11.42
CA THR A 232 -10.27 -11.62 10.37
C THR A 232 -11.74 -11.48 10.77
N GLN A 233 -12.32 -12.41 11.55
CA GLN A 233 -13.69 -12.26 12.05
C GLN A 233 -13.80 -11.09 13.04
N LYS A 234 -12.88 -11.00 14.00
CA LYS A 234 -12.83 -9.86 14.94
C LYS A 234 -12.69 -8.52 14.22
N THR A 235 -11.84 -8.47 13.20
CA THR A 235 -11.67 -7.28 12.37
C THR A 235 -12.96 -6.92 11.64
N ALA A 236 -13.63 -7.90 11.04
CA ALA A 236 -14.90 -7.67 10.36
C ALA A 236 -15.98 -7.10 11.31
N ASP A 237 -16.04 -7.60 12.54
CA ASP A 237 -16.99 -7.12 13.55
C ASP A 237 -16.65 -5.69 14.01
N LEU A 238 -15.37 -5.34 14.17
CA LEU A 238 -14.93 -3.98 14.49
C LEU A 238 -15.25 -3.01 13.35
N ILE A 239 -15.02 -3.38 12.11
CA ILE A 239 -15.38 -2.55 10.94
C ILE A 239 -16.88 -2.32 10.88
N LYS A 240 -17.71 -3.34 11.12
CA LYS A 240 -19.17 -3.18 11.19
C LYS A 240 -19.59 -2.18 12.26
N GLN A 241 -18.95 -2.22 13.41
CA GLN A 241 -19.23 -1.27 14.50
C GLN A 241 -18.84 0.15 14.09
N GLU A 242 -17.67 0.36 13.50
CA GLU A 242 -17.22 1.66 13.04
C GLU A 242 -18.16 2.26 11.97
N ILE A 243 -18.60 1.45 11.01
CA ILE A 243 -19.58 1.84 10.00
C ILE A 243 -20.90 2.30 10.65
N SER A 244 -21.38 1.58 11.67
CA SER A 244 -22.59 1.93 12.39
C SER A 244 -22.44 3.26 13.13
N ASP A 245 -21.31 3.46 13.82
CA ASP A 245 -21.00 4.67 14.59
C ASP A 245 -20.88 5.91 13.68
N VAL A 246 -20.25 5.78 12.52
CA VAL A 246 -20.13 6.85 11.51
C VAL A 246 -21.51 7.23 10.98
N ARG A 247 -22.39 6.27 10.71
CA ARG A 247 -23.77 6.54 10.26
C ARG A 247 -24.59 7.25 11.30
N GLU A 248 -24.50 6.84 12.57
CA GLU A 248 -25.20 7.49 13.65
C GLU A 248 -24.76 8.96 13.82
N ARG A 249 -23.45 9.21 13.74
CA ARG A 249 -22.90 10.58 13.77
C ARG A 249 -23.39 11.40 12.58
N SER A 250 -23.37 10.87 11.37
CA SER A 250 -23.85 11.56 10.17
C SER A 250 -25.36 11.87 10.23
N ALA A 251 -26.17 10.95 10.79
CA ALA A 251 -27.59 11.17 11.00
C ALA A 251 -27.87 12.29 12.01
N ILE A 252 -27.04 12.42 13.05
CA ILE A 252 -27.16 13.50 14.05
C ILE A 252 -26.82 14.86 13.42
N TYR A 253 -25.82 14.95 12.55
CA TYR A 253 -25.47 16.20 11.86
C TYR A 253 -26.53 16.62 10.83
N SER A 254 -27.17 15.67 10.13
CA SER A 254 -28.23 15.99 9.18
C SER A 254 -29.54 16.51 9.83
N ILE A 255 -29.74 16.23 11.12
CA ILE A 255 -30.91 16.73 11.88
C ILE A 255 -30.64 18.17 12.41
N SER A 256 -29.38 18.59 12.55
CA SER A 256 -29.01 19.91 13.04
C SER A 256 -28.99 21.01 11.98
N ASP A 257 -29.10 20.65 10.69
CA ASP A 257 -29.04 21.59 9.55
C ASP A 257 -30.41 21.92 8.90
N GLU A 258 -31.55 21.59 9.55
CA GLU A 258 -32.83 22.20 9.15
C GLU A 258 -32.86 23.64 9.71
N PRO A 259 -32.80 24.67 8.85
CA PRO A 259 -33.03 26.03 9.32
C PRO A 259 -34.48 26.17 9.78
N ASP A 260 -34.68 26.61 11.01
CA ASP A 260 -35.94 27.08 11.53
C ASP A 260 -36.49 28.20 10.61
N LEU A 261 -37.18 27.83 9.57
CA LEU A 261 -37.99 28.74 8.76
C LEU A 261 -39.36 28.96 9.43
N ASN A 262 -39.34 29.58 10.59
CA ASN A 262 -40.50 30.23 11.19
C ASN A 262 -40.11 31.64 11.60
N VAL A 263 -40.12 32.56 10.64
CA VAL A 263 -40.35 33.96 10.94
C VAL A 263 -41.67 34.33 10.26
N ALA A 264 -42.69 34.32 11.07
CA ALA A 264 -43.99 34.83 10.75
C ALA A 264 -43.94 36.35 10.60
N GLU A 265 -44.76 36.83 9.67
CA GLU A 265 -45.46 38.13 9.55
C GLU A 265 -44.70 39.41 9.89
#